data_fffb642e25063e99dc45fc8c4ba3d86c
#
_entry.id   fffb642e25063e99dc45fc8c4ba3d86c
#
_cell.length_a   1.000
_cell.length_b   1.000
_cell.length_c   1.000
_cell.angle_alpha   90.00
_cell.angle_beta   90.00
_cell.angle_gamma   90.00
#
_symmetry.space_group_name_H-M   'P 1'
#
loop_
_entity.id
_entity.type
_entity.pdbx_description
1 polymer ?
#
loop_
_entity_poly.entity_id
_entity_poly.type
_entity_poly.pdbx_seq_one_letter_code
_entity_poly.pdbx_strand_id
1 'polypeptide(L)'
;MTSTSEKASAPDRGRLIYLHGFRSSPQSFKAQLLGRRMTELGRGADFVCPQLPASPAAAVALVLDEVRPQPQDTLVGSSLGGYYATWLAERCGCRAVLLNPAVHAARDLATQVGT
;
A
#
# COMPACT_ATOMS: atom_id res chain seq x y z
N MET A 1 0.57 31.84 -0.57
CA MET A 1 0.71 31.16 -0.69
C MET A 1 1.11 30.63 -0.70
N THR A 2 1.13 30.75 -0.48
CA THR A 2 1.40 30.05 -0.52
C THR A 2 1.84 29.37 -0.67
N SER A 3 2.05 29.34 -0.38
CA SER A 3 2.34 28.51 -0.55
C SER A 3 2.73 27.75 -0.49
N THR A 4 2.82 27.79 -0.05
CA THR A 4 3.14 26.95 0.00
C THR A 4 3.19 26.04 -0.05
N SER A 5 3.05 26.05 0.19
CA SER A 5 3.10 25.09 0.10
C SER A 5 3.18 24.38 -0.26
N GLU A 6 3.07 24.43 -0.15
CA GLU A 6 3.16 23.79 -0.57
C GLU A 6 3.63 23.04 -0.86
N LYS A 7 3.79 23.01 -0.57
CA LYS A 7 4.28 22.29 -0.77
C LYS A 7 4.44 21.24 -0.77
N ALA A 8 4.30 21.72 -0.14
CA ALA A 8 4.83 20.49 0.31
C ALA A 8 4.59 19.40 -0.68
N SER A 9 3.80 18.44 -0.36
CA SER A 9 3.58 17.41 -1.34
C SER A 9 2.77 17.96 -2.49
N ALA A 10 3.33 17.91 -3.65
CA ALA A 10 2.59 18.23 -4.84
C ALA A 10 1.46 17.22 -4.99
N PRO A 11 0.22 17.67 -5.21
CA PRO A 11 -0.91 16.73 -5.30
C PRO A 11 -0.72 15.65 -6.36
N ASP A 12 0.00 15.99 -7.44
CA ASP A 12 0.20 15.04 -8.55
C ASP A 12 1.28 14.01 -8.26
N ARG A 13 2.02 14.15 -7.16
CA ARG A 13 3.05 13.17 -6.81
C ARG A 13 2.48 11.97 -6.08
N GLY A 14 1.44 12.19 -5.31
CA GLY A 14 0.78 11.12 -4.59
C GLY A 14 1.58 10.54 -3.46
N ARG A 15 1.01 9.55 -2.82
CA ARG A 15 1.64 8.84 -1.72
C ARG A 15 2.09 7.46 -2.19
N LEU A 16 3.05 6.89 -1.47
CA LEU A 16 3.45 5.50 -1.63
C LEU A 16 2.81 4.72 -0.50
N ILE A 17 1.83 3.88 -0.81
CA ILE A 17 1.09 3.13 0.19
C ILE A 17 1.56 1.68 0.11
N TYR A 18 2.24 1.21 1.16
CA TYR A 18 2.78 -0.14 1.18
C TYR A 18 1.84 -1.09 1.91
N LEU A 19 1.48 -2.17 1.24
CA LEU A 19 0.56 -3.17 1.79
C LEU A 19 1.34 -4.46 2.04
N HIS A 20 1.54 -4.77 3.31
CA HIS A 20 2.32 -5.95 3.69
C HIS A 20 1.52 -7.22 3.45
N GLY A 21 2.23 -8.35 3.38
CA GLY A 21 1.60 -9.61 3.12
C GLY A 21 0.98 -10.23 4.36
N PHE A 22 0.35 -11.39 4.14
CA PHE A 22 -0.26 -12.17 5.22
C PHE A 22 0.82 -12.54 6.24
N ARG A 23 0.50 -12.35 7.51
CA ARG A 23 1.41 -12.62 8.64
C ARG A 23 2.67 -11.76 8.61
N SER A 24 2.57 -10.62 7.96
CA SER A 24 3.64 -9.65 7.97
C SER A 24 3.17 -8.43 8.74
N SER A 25 3.93 -7.34 8.66
CA SER A 25 3.60 -6.13 9.40
C SER A 25 4.34 -4.95 8.80
N PRO A 26 4.01 -3.72 9.23
CA PRO A 26 4.78 -2.54 8.84
C PRO A 26 6.23 -2.60 9.30
N GLN A 27 6.55 -3.52 10.24
CA GLN A 27 7.92 -3.67 10.74
C GLN A 27 8.77 -4.59 9.86
N SER A 28 8.21 -5.12 8.77
CA SER A 28 8.96 -6.01 7.91
C SER A 28 10.14 -5.29 7.28
N PHE A 29 11.14 -6.07 6.86
CA PHE A 29 12.36 -5.51 6.29
C PHE A 29 12.05 -4.63 5.07
N LYS A 30 11.18 -5.12 4.19
CA LYS A 30 10.85 -4.37 2.98
C LYS A 30 10.11 -3.07 3.28
N ALA A 31 9.18 -3.11 4.23
CA ALA A 31 8.45 -1.91 4.62
C ALA A 31 9.40 -0.87 5.18
N GLN A 32 10.30 -1.29 6.05
CA GLN A 32 11.26 -0.37 6.65
C GLN A 32 12.24 0.18 5.63
N LEU A 33 12.69 -0.68 4.71
CA LEU A 33 13.61 -0.24 3.67
C LEU A 33 12.97 0.83 2.79
N LEU A 34 11.73 0.61 2.37
CA LEU A 34 11.04 1.58 1.53
C LEU A 34 10.77 2.88 2.28
N GLY A 35 10.38 2.79 3.54
CA GLY A 35 10.15 3.98 4.35
C GLY A 35 11.41 4.80 4.51
N ARG A 36 12.55 4.12 4.76
CA ARG A 36 13.83 4.81 4.88
C ARG A 36 14.21 5.47 3.56
N ARG A 37 14.00 4.77 2.46
CA ARG A 37 14.32 5.32 1.15
C ARG A 37 13.49 6.55 0.85
N MET A 38 12.21 6.52 1.19
CA MET A 38 11.34 7.68 0.99
C MET A 38 11.81 8.86 1.82
N THR A 39 12.25 8.60 3.05
CA THR A 39 12.79 9.65 3.90
C THR A 39 14.05 10.26 3.27
N GLU A 40 14.93 9.42 2.72
CA GLU A 40 16.15 9.91 2.06
C GLU A 40 15.83 10.79 0.87
N LEU A 41 14.73 10.51 0.19
CA LEU A 41 14.29 11.30 -0.95
C LEU A 41 13.54 12.58 -0.55
N GLY A 42 13.42 12.82 0.76
CA GLY A 42 12.68 13.99 1.23
C GLY A 42 11.18 13.79 1.16
N ARG A 43 10.71 12.55 1.05
CA ARG A 43 9.30 12.23 0.89
C ARG A 43 8.77 11.30 1.97
N GLY A 44 9.37 11.35 3.15
CA GLY A 44 8.93 10.47 4.23
C GLY A 44 7.46 10.66 4.60
N ALA A 45 6.97 11.89 4.49
CA ALA A 45 5.56 12.17 4.81
C ALA A 45 4.59 11.55 3.81
N ASP A 46 5.08 11.18 2.62
CA ASP A 46 4.25 10.56 1.60
C ASP A 46 4.23 9.03 1.70
N PHE A 47 4.95 8.46 2.64
CA PHE A 47 4.98 7.02 2.82
C PHE A 47 3.95 6.59 3.84
N VAL A 48 3.08 5.67 3.45
CA VAL A 48 2.01 5.15 4.30
C VAL A 48 2.14 3.64 4.35
N CYS A 49 2.22 3.09 5.54
CA CYS A 49 2.33 1.64 5.72
C CYS A 49 1.41 1.22 6.85
N PRO A 50 0.12 1.00 6.54
CA PRO A 50 -0.84 0.67 7.60
C PRO A 50 -0.62 -0.74 8.12
N GLN A 51 -0.96 -0.94 9.39
CA GLN A 51 -1.03 -2.27 9.97
C GLN A 51 -2.30 -2.93 9.46
N LEU A 52 -2.16 -3.96 8.66
CA LEU A 52 -3.31 -4.63 8.07
C LEU A 52 -3.77 -5.78 8.94
N PRO A 53 -5.08 -5.91 9.17
CA PRO A 53 -5.60 -7.06 9.90
C PRO A 53 -5.44 -8.34 9.09
N ALA A 54 -5.54 -9.48 9.76
CA ALA A 54 -5.35 -10.77 9.12
C ALA A 54 -6.45 -11.08 8.12
N SER A 55 -7.67 -10.61 8.38
CA SER A 55 -8.79 -10.87 7.49
C SER A 55 -8.64 -10.03 6.22
N PRO A 56 -8.66 -10.65 5.03
CA PRO A 56 -8.55 -9.88 3.78
C PRO A 56 -9.65 -8.85 3.62
N ALA A 57 -10.88 -9.19 3.99
CA ALA A 57 -11.98 -8.23 3.89
C ALA A 57 -11.75 -7.05 4.80
N ALA A 58 -11.28 -7.29 6.01
CA ALA A 58 -11.00 -6.21 6.96
C ALA A 58 -9.81 -5.38 6.51
N ALA A 59 -8.80 -6.01 5.91
CA ALA A 59 -7.63 -5.29 5.41
C ALA A 59 -8.03 -4.32 4.30
N VAL A 60 -8.82 -4.81 3.35
CA VAL A 60 -9.28 -3.96 2.25
C VAL A 60 -10.17 -2.84 2.76
N ALA A 61 -11.07 -3.14 3.71
CA ALA A 61 -11.94 -2.13 4.27
C ALA A 61 -11.14 -1.05 4.98
N LEU A 62 -10.11 -1.44 5.71
CA LEU A 62 -9.25 -0.46 6.41
C LEU A 62 -8.61 0.49 5.41
N VAL A 63 -8.07 -0.05 4.31
CA VAL A 63 -7.41 0.81 3.32
C VAL A 63 -8.42 1.75 2.68
N LEU A 64 -9.59 1.25 2.32
CA LEU A 64 -10.61 2.10 1.70
C LEU A 64 -11.12 3.17 2.64
N ASP A 65 -11.32 2.83 3.91
CA ASP A 65 -11.96 3.75 4.85
C ASP A 65 -10.98 4.71 5.51
N GLU A 66 -9.77 4.26 5.79
CA GLU A 66 -8.82 5.06 6.57
C GLU A 66 -7.69 5.62 5.73
N VAL A 67 -7.16 4.85 4.79
CA VAL A 67 -6.07 5.34 3.95
C VAL A 67 -6.61 6.13 2.78
N ARG A 68 -7.68 5.68 2.19
CA ARG A 68 -8.39 6.37 1.10
C ARG A 68 -7.48 6.68 -0.08
N PRO A 69 -7.02 5.64 -0.79
CA PRO A 69 -6.11 5.86 -1.92
C PRO A 69 -6.75 6.76 -2.97
N GLN A 70 -5.92 7.64 -3.52
CA GLN A 70 -6.35 8.58 -4.55
C GLN A 70 -5.70 8.19 -5.88
N PRO A 71 -6.23 8.67 -7.02
CA PRO A 71 -5.66 8.28 -8.32
C PRO A 71 -4.18 8.56 -8.46
N GLN A 72 -3.65 9.57 -7.80
CA GLN A 72 -2.23 9.90 -7.90
C GLN A 72 -1.36 9.06 -6.99
N ASP A 73 -1.95 8.25 -6.10
CA ASP A 73 -1.19 7.41 -5.19
C ASP A 73 -0.70 6.16 -5.90
N THR A 74 0.34 5.53 -5.32
CA THR A 74 0.86 4.26 -5.79
C THR A 74 0.75 3.25 -4.66
N LEU A 75 0.11 2.12 -4.95
CA LEU A 75 0.01 1.03 -4.00
C LEU A 75 1.13 0.05 -4.29
N VAL A 76 1.92 -0.27 -3.27
CA VAL A 76 2.99 -1.25 -3.39
C VAL A 76 2.59 -2.44 -2.54
N GLY A 77 2.43 -3.59 -3.16
CA GLY A 77 2.02 -4.79 -2.46
C GLY A 77 3.10 -5.86 -2.49
N SER A 78 3.35 -6.49 -1.36
CA SER A 78 4.31 -7.56 -1.24
C SER A 78 3.59 -8.85 -0.94
N SER A 79 3.90 -9.91 -1.67
CA SER A 79 3.29 -11.22 -1.49
C SER A 79 1.78 -11.11 -1.61
N LEU A 80 1.02 -11.49 -0.58
CA LEU A 80 -0.44 -11.37 -0.60
C LEU A 80 -0.89 -9.92 -0.69
N GLY A 81 -0.06 -8.99 -0.20
CA GLY A 81 -0.35 -7.56 -0.34
C GLY A 81 -0.43 -7.14 -1.79
N GLY A 82 0.24 -7.87 -2.70
CA GLY A 82 0.13 -7.60 -4.12
C GLY A 82 -1.27 -7.83 -4.65
N TYR A 83 -1.96 -8.83 -4.12
CA TYR A 83 -3.34 -9.08 -4.48
C TYR A 83 -4.22 -7.91 -4.03
N TYR A 84 -4.02 -7.43 -2.80
CA TYR A 84 -4.75 -6.27 -2.30
C TYR A 84 -4.47 -5.05 -3.17
N ALA A 85 -3.19 -4.83 -3.50
CA ALA A 85 -2.80 -3.67 -4.28
C ALA A 85 -3.47 -3.66 -5.65
N THR A 86 -3.52 -4.83 -6.30
CA THR A 86 -4.13 -4.93 -7.62
C THR A 86 -5.63 -4.63 -7.54
N TRP A 87 -6.31 -5.26 -6.58
CA TRP A 87 -7.74 -5.06 -6.41
C TRP A 87 -8.08 -3.61 -6.09
N LEU A 88 -7.31 -3.02 -5.16
CA LEU A 88 -7.55 -1.65 -4.75
C LEU A 88 -7.21 -0.65 -5.84
N ALA A 89 -6.16 -0.92 -6.61
CA ALA A 89 -5.76 -0.02 -7.68
C ALA A 89 -6.86 0.08 -8.75
N GLU A 90 -7.48 -1.04 -9.07
CA GLU A 90 -8.58 -1.02 -10.03
C GLU A 90 -9.75 -0.21 -9.50
N ARG A 91 -10.03 -0.34 -8.21
CA ARG A 91 -11.17 0.33 -7.60
C ARG A 91 -10.93 1.81 -7.41
N CYS A 92 -9.71 2.19 -7.06
CA CYS A 92 -9.38 3.58 -6.74
C CYS A 92 -8.77 4.35 -7.91
N GLY A 93 -8.47 3.67 -9.00
CA GLY A 93 -7.89 4.32 -10.16
C GLY A 93 -6.44 4.71 -10.00
N CYS A 94 -5.72 4.07 -9.07
CA CYS A 94 -4.33 4.39 -8.83
C CYS A 94 -3.43 3.30 -9.39
N ARG A 95 -2.12 3.50 -9.22
CA ARG A 95 -1.09 2.61 -9.75
C ARG A 95 -0.78 1.51 -8.75
N ALA A 96 -0.41 0.33 -9.22
CA ALA A 96 0.01 -0.75 -8.35
C ALA A 96 1.38 -1.26 -8.78
N VAL A 97 2.24 -1.51 -7.79
CA VAL A 97 3.56 -2.10 -7.98
C VAL A 97 3.62 -3.35 -7.12
N LEU A 98 4.02 -4.46 -7.69
CA LEU A 98 4.03 -5.74 -6.98
C LEU A 98 5.47 -6.18 -6.72
N LEU A 99 5.76 -6.48 -5.46
CA LEU A 99 7.05 -7.00 -5.05
C LEU A 99 6.88 -8.45 -4.61
N ASN A 100 7.66 -9.34 -5.21
CA ASN A 100 7.56 -10.77 -4.89
C ASN A 100 6.10 -11.21 -4.88
N PRO A 101 5.37 -11.01 -5.98
CA PRO A 101 3.95 -11.36 -5.96
C PRO A 101 3.76 -12.84 -5.75
N ALA A 102 2.69 -13.20 -5.03
CA ALA A 102 2.30 -14.57 -4.88
C ALA A 102 1.68 -15.01 -6.19
N VAL A 103 2.35 -15.90 -6.90
CA VAL A 103 1.93 -16.31 -8.25
C VAL A 103 0.51 -16.87 -8.24
N HIS A 104 0.15 -17.54 -7.16
CA HIS A 104 -1.17 -18.12 -7.02
C HIS A 104 -1.97 -17.38 -5.95
N ALA A 105 -1.90 -16.04 -5.96
CA ALA A 105 -2.47 -15.25 -4.88
C ALA A 105 -3.94 -15.53 -4.63
N ALA A 106 -4.74 -15.65 -5.69
CA ALA A 106 -6.17 -15.89 -5.52
C ALA A 106 -6.43 -17.26 -4.89
N ARG A 107 -5.69 -18.29 -5.32
CA ARG A 107 -5.84 -19.61 -4.77
C ARG A 107 -5.34 -19.67 -3.33
N ASP A 108 -4.20 -19.02 -3.08
CA ASP A 108 -3.64 -18.97 -1.73
C ASP A 108 -4.59 -18.24 -0.79
N LEU A 109 -5.20 -17.16 -1.27
CA LEU A 109 -6.17 -16.42 -0.48
C LEU A 109 -7.36 -17.28 -0.12
N ALA A 110 -7.90 -18.02 -1.08
CA ALA A 110 -9.02 -18.92 -0.82
C ALA A 110 -8.66 -19.96 0.22
N THR A 111 -7.47 -20.53 0.13
CA THR A 111 -7.01 -21.54 1.08
C THR A 111 -6.84 -20.92 2.47
N GLN A 112 -6.24 -19.75 2.55
CA GLN A 112 -5.93 -19.13 3.85
C GLN A 112 -7.17 -18.64 4.56
N VAL A 113 -8.19 -18.25 3.83
CA VAL A 113 -9.40 -17.70 4.45
C VAL A 113 -10.59 -18.65 4.38
N GLY A 114 -10.39 -19.83 3.86
CA GLY A 114 -11.44 -20.84 3.86
C GLY A 114 -12.54 -20.61 2.85
N THR A 115 -12.26 -19.94 1.79
CA THR A 115 -13.28 -19.70 0.75
C THR A 115 -13.07 -20.56 -0.46
#